data_48083429760d3d0baff55c40f06c4706
#
_entry.id   48083429760d3d0baff55c40f06c4706
#
_cell.length_a   1.000
_cell.length_b   1.000
_cell.length_c   1.000
_cell.angle_alpha   90.00
_cell.angle_beta   90.00
_cell.angle_gamma   90.00
#
_symmetry.space_group_name_H-M   'P 1'
#
loop_
_entity.id
_entity.type
_entity.pdbx_description
1 polymer ?
#
loop_
_entity_poly.entity_id
_entity_poly.type
_entity_poly.pdbx_seq_one_letter_code
_entity_poly.pdbx_strand_id
1 'polypeptide(L)'
;TVQVSGYARAAQFAITQLGSSSGGTGADTELNKQVDKILEYYYLWNGEYRQMSRDLSLDYISSSDNFLKRTLLEMTTNDLDKKRQSNGSYSVYSYLLRTPLTKAVDGTKPEVNHEVAKKKEYGFGIAGLMGVRFVDGNNQPTGEYGLVVTSVYPDSPASEAGFRRGTFFAQYNGAAITAANLNSVYGTLIAPGGASTVKLTENKQGAQPVSLTAREIYPNPVIHSEVIASGAHRIGYLVYDSFDAAYDDELLAAVKKLKDGNITDMVLDLRNNGGGHVITSNMLSTCIAGAACQGKVYEYYRYNDSRMATVEKTERETGKEYDTAAKKFFDEFYYGDYYGVDLRNYALNMTRLYVLVTGNTASSSEAVINTLRGLDGFTVKLIGEKTNGKNVGMEVSKFTVGNYSYELAPISFQGYNAKQVTVNKDGLAVDTACEEWNGELKDYGDRSEPMLAAALSQITGQKSVSVSGTRSTAPGVRPATDIALPDLSNRPSGMIVFLPASKE
;
A
#
# COMPACT_ATOMS: atom_id res chain seq x y z
N THR A 1 -8.02 22.51 3.79
CA THR A 1 -6.79 21.82 4.27
C THR A 1 -7.19 20.45 4.77
N VAL A 2 -6.82 19.41 4.07
CA VAL A 2 -7.05 18.02 4.49
C VAL A 2 -5.99 17.67 5.52
N GLN A 3 -6.40 17.20 6.70
CA GLN A 3 -5.48 16.68 7.70
C GLN A 3 -5.11 15.26 7.36
N VAL A 4 -3.83 14.98 7.25
CA VAL A 4 -3.29 13.64 7.06
C VAL A 4 -2.57 13.21 8.34
N SER A 5 -2.94 12.07 8.91
CA SER A 5 -2.20 11.48 10.03
C SER A 5 -1.79 10.05 9.65
N GLY A 6 -0.49 9.75 9.67
CA GLY A 6 0.05 8.44 9.33
C GLY A 6 -0.21 7.40 10.43
N TYR A 7 -1.00 6.40 10.19
CA TYR A 7 -1.52 5.59 11.26
C TYR A 7 -1.75 4.11 11.07
N ALA A 8 -1.16 3.40 10.21
CA ALA A 8 -1.41 1.96 10.20
C ALA A 8 -0.56 1.13 11.19
N ARG A 9 0.53 1.70 11.73
CA ARG A 9 1.65 0.89 12.23
C ARG A 9 1.72 0.63 13.74
N ALA A 10 1.10 1.44 14.59
CA ALA A 10 1.22 1.29 16.04
C ALA A 10 0.15 0.39 16.68
N ALA A 11 -0.95 0.11 16.00
CA ALA A 11 -2.12 -0.53 16.61
C ALA A 11 -2.08 -2.06 16.63
N GLN A 12 -1.34 -2.71 15.75
CA GLN A 12 -1.30 -4.19 15.71
C GLN A 12 -0.57 -4.83 16.89
N PHE A 13 0.38 -4.12 17.51
CA PHE A 13 1.08 -4.64 18.70
C PHE A 13 0.17 -4.82 19.95
N ALA A 14 -0.91 -4.08 20.04
CA ALA A 14 -1.83 -4.17 21.16
C ALA A 14 -2.83 -5.34 21.06
N ILE A 15 -3.04 -5.87 19.85
CA ILE A 15 -4.06 -6.90 19.59
C ILE A 15 -3.59 -8.31 19.98
N THR A 16 -2.28 -8.58 19.98
CA THR A 16 -1.72 -9.91 20.23
C THR A 16 -1.62 -10.27 21.72
N GLN A 17 -1.82 -9.33 22.64
CA GLN A 17 -1.63 -9.57 24.08
C GLN A 17 -2.90 -9.56 24.94
N LEU A 18 -4.09 -9.39 24.36
CA LEU A 18 -5.32 -9.41 25.14
C LEU A 18 -6.02 -10.75 24.99
N GLY A 19 -5.91 -11.52 26.06
CA GLY A 19 -6.59 -12.82 26.20
C GLY A 19 -8.10 -12.72 25.97
N SER A 20 -8.67 -13.78 25.43
CA SER A 20 -10.08 -13.99 25.18
C SER A 20 -10.93 -13.66 26.43
N SER A 21 -11.73 -12.60 26.35
CA SER A 21 -12.89 -12.43 27.23
C SER A 21 -14.16 -12.65 26.40
N SER A 22 -14.81 -13.74 26.64
CA SER A 22 -16.13 -14.06 26.09
C SER A 22 -17.18 -13.24 26.83
N GLY A 23 -17.90 -12.40 26.09
CA GLY A 23 -19.06 -11.66 26.54
C GLY A 23 -18.93 -10.16 26.34
N GLY A 24 -19.76 -9.59 25.45
CA GLY A 24 -19.79 -8.14 25.19
C GLY A 24 -20.00 -7.36 26.47
N THR A 25 -19.05 -6.48 26.78
CA THR A 25 -19.17 -5.54 27.90
C THR A 25 -20.02 -4.35 27.46
N GLY A 26 -20.58 -3.58 28.38
CA GLY A 26 -21.30 -2.34 28.04
C GLY A 26 -20.46 -1.35 27.19
N ALA A 27 -19.13 -1.45 27.27
CA ALA A 27 -18.19 -0.69 26.47
C ALA A 27 -18.19 -1.13 24.98
N ASP A 28 -18.30 -2.42 24.68
CA ASP A 28 -18.36 -2.92 23.30
C ASP A 28 -19.65 -2.48 22.62
N THR A 29 -20.77 -2.49 23.34
CA THR A 29 -22.05 -1.99 22.82
C THR A 29 -21.99 -0.48 22.47
N GLU A 30 -21.34 0.34 23.29
CA GLU A 30 -21.18 1.76 22.98
C GLU A 30 -20.25 1.99 21.79
N LEU A 31 -19.17 1.22 21.70
CA LEU A 31 -18.28 1.24 20.56
C LEU A 31 -19.03 0.85 19.28
N ASN A 32 -19.79 -0.24 19.31
CA ASN A 32 -20.53 -0.72 18.15
C ASN A 32 -21.59 0.30 17.68
N LYS A 33 -22.24 1.02 18.60
CA LYS A 33 -23.14 2.14 18.25
C LYS A 33 -22.42 3.27 17.50
N GLN A 34 -21.19 3.63 17.90
CA GLN A 34 -20.43 4.65 17.19
C GLN A 34 -20.00 4.16 15.80
N VAL A 35 -19.52 2.91 15.69
CA VAL A 35 -19.18 2.28 14.42
C VAL A 35 -20.41 2.22 13.51
N ASP A 36 -21.56 1.79 14.03
CA ASP A 36 -22.83 1.71 13.31
C ASP A 36 -23.24 3.06 12.72
N LYS A 37 -23.24 4.12 13.54
CA LYS A 37 -23.56 5.49 13.11
C LYS A 37 -22.65 5.99 11.98
N ILE A 38 -21.34 5.70 12.07
CA ILE A 38 -20.37 6.10 11.04
C ILE A 38 -20.62 5.33 9.75
N LEU A 39 -20.86 4.02 9.80
CA LEU A 39 -21.20 3.21 8.64
C LEU A 39 -22.50 3.65 7.97
N GLU A 40 -23.54 3.97 8.73
CA GLU A 40 -24.80 4.49 8.19
C GLU A 40 -24.62 5.77 7.36
N TYR A 41 -23.63 6.58 7.68
CA TYR A 41 -23.37 7.84 6.96
C TYR A 41 -22.30 7.71 5.87
N TYR A 42 -21.14 7.12 6.19
CA TYR A 42 -19.98 7.14 5.31
C TYR A 42 -19.87 5.92 4.39
N TYR A 43 -20.37 4.75 4.80
CA TYR A 43 -20.16 3.53 4.03
C TYR A 43 -20.75 3.62 2.61
N LEU A 44 -19.98 3.21 1.60
CA LEU A 44 -20.36 3.37 0.20
C LEU A 44 -21.68 2.65 -0.13
N TRP A 45 -21.93 1.50 0.51
CA TRP A 45 -23.17 0.70 0.36
C TRP A 45 -24.11 0.89 1.54
N ASN A 46 -24.21 2.10 2.08
CA ASN A 46 -25.05 2.39 3.23
C ASN A 46 -26.54 2.14 3.00
N GLY A 47 -26.99 2.10 1.74
CA GLY A 47 -28.39 1.77 1.39
C GLY A 47 -28.77 0.35 1.84
N GLU A 48 -27.95 -0.67 1.52
CA GLU A 48 -28.14 -2.03 2.03
C GLU A 48 -27.87 -2.10 3.54
N TYR A 49 -26.76 -1.51 3.99
CA TYR A 49 -26.36 -1.53 5.41
C TYR A 49 -27.50 -1.07 6.34
N ARG A 50 -28.20 0.02 6.02
CA ARG A 50 -29.31 0.55 6.83
C ARG A 50 -30.52 -0.40 6.87
N GLN A 51 -30.68 -1.29 5.92
CA GLN A 51 -31.79 -2.25 5.87
C GLN A 51 -31.50 -3.56 6.62
N MET A 52 -30.24 -3.79 7.00
CA MET A 52 -29.85 -5.00 7.72
C MET A 52 -30.24 -4.95 9.19
N SER A 53 -30.55 -6.13 9.75
CA SER A 53 -30.59 -6.30 11.21
C SER A 53 -29.17 -6.41 11.74
N ARG A 54 -28.78 -5.57 12.68
CA ARG A 54 -27.43 -5.51 13.21
C ARG A 54 -27.41 -5.84 14.72
N ASP A 55 -26.54 -6.74 15.12
CA ASP A 55 -26.36 -7.10 16.52
C ASP A 55 -25.24 -6.27 17.16
N LEU A 56 -25.63 -5.17 17.81
CA LEU A 56 -24.69 -4.26 18.47
C LEU A 56 -24.07 -4.83 19.75
N SER A 57 -24.48 -6.02 20.19
CA SER A 57 -23.92 -6.69 21.37
C SER A 57 -22.71 -7.57 21.06
N LEU A 58 -22.36 -7.76 19.78
CA LEU A 58 -21.23 -8.58 19.36
C LEU A 58 -19.91 -8.04 19.93
N ASP A 59 -19.02 -8.96 20.26
CA ASP A 59 -17.65 -8.65 20.63
C ASP A 59 -16.97 -7.88 19.47
N TYR A 60 -16.25 -6.84 19.85
CA TYR A 60 -15.59 -5.96 18.89
C TYR A 60 -14.13 -6.39 18.60
N ILE A 61 -13.42 -7.02 19.54
CA ILE A 61 -11.96 -7.02 19.55
C ILE A 61 -11.31 -8.36 19.17
N SER A 62 -11.91 -9.47 19.51
CA SER A 62 -11.15 -10.71 19.74
C SER A 62 -11.18 -11.73 18.62
N SER A 63 -11.97 -11.56 17.55
CA SER A 63 -12.10 -12.64 16.58
C SER A 63 -12.38 -12.18 15.15
N SER A 64 -12.25 -13.12 14.23
CA SER A 64 -12.77 -13.04 12.86
C SER A 64 -14.27 -12.75 12.78
N ASP A 65 -14.98 -12.78 13.90
CA ASP A 65 -16.43 -12.70 14.05
C ASP A 65 -16.89 -11.46 14.84
N ASN A 66 -16.12 -10.38 14.77
CA ASN A 66 -16.47 -9.11 15.40
C ASN A 66 -17.58 -8.36 14.64
N PHE A 67 -18.20 -7.39 15.30
CA PHE A 67 -19.32 -6.60 14.75
C PHE A 67 -19.05 -6.07 13.34
N LEU A 68 -17.92 -5.40 13.12
CA LEU A 68 -17.60 -4.81 11.83
C LEU A 68 -17.49 -5.87 10.72
N LYS A 69 -16.59 -6.86 10.93
CA LYS A 69 -16.33 -7.89 9.91
C LYS A 69 -17.55 -8.72 9.61
N ARG A 70 -18.24 -9.20 10.64
CA ARG A 70 -19.43 -10.03 10.47
C ARG A 70 -20.51 -9.28 9.70
N THR A 71 -20.85 -8.07 10.12
CA THR A 71 -21.89 -7.28 9.46
C THR A 71 -21.56 -7.01 7.99
N LEU A 72 -20.32 -6.60 7.68
CA LEU A 72 -19.95 -6.29 6.30
C LEU A 72 -19.77 -7.55 5.42
N LEU A 73 -19.39 -8.69 5.99
CA LEU A 73 -19.31 -9.96 5.25
C LEU A 73 -20.69 -10.54 4.92
N GLU A 74 -21.72 -10.26 5.71
CA GLU A 74 -23.11 -10.67 5.45
C GLU A 74 -23.79 -9.87 4.31
N MET A 75 -23.27 -8.69 3.97
CA MET A 75 -23.79 -7.87 2.88
C MET A 75 -23.59 -8.53 1.52
N THR A 76 -24.44 -8.17 0.54
CA THR A 76 -24.46 -8.78 -0.80
C THR A 76 -24.01 -7.84 -1.92
N THR A 77 -24.05 -6.51 -1.71
CA THR A 77 -23.74 -5.50 -2.73
C THR A 77 -22.33 -4.90 -2.61
N ASN A 78 -21.59 -5.24 -1.55
CA ASN A 78 -20.32 -4.65 -1.21
C ASN A 78 -19.11 -5.49 -1.64
N ASP A 79 -19.15 -6.14 -2.76
CA ASP A 79 -18.06 -7.01 -3.26
C ASP A 79 -16.72 -6.29 -3.39
N LEU A 80 -16.71 -4.98 -3.63
CA LEU A 80 -15.49 -4.18 -3.70
C LEU A 80 -14.83 -3.93 -2.33
N ASP A 81 -15.56 -4.15 -1.22
CA ASP A 81 -14.99 -4.15 0.13
C ASP A 81 -14.49 -5.54 0.54
N LYS A 82 -14.76 -6.59 -0.23
CA LYS A 82 -14.39 -7.96 0.12
C LYS A 82 -13.08 -8.37 -0.53
N LYS A 83 -12.16 -8.88 0.27
CA LYS A 83 -10.88 -9.44 -0.15
C LYS A 83 -10.90 -10.96 0.05
N ARG A 84 -10.71 -11.72 -1.04
CA ARG A 84 -10.54 -13.17 -0.96
C ARG A 84 -9.18 -13.50 -0.37
N GLN A 85 -9.18 -14.36 0.65
CA GLN A 85 -7.98 -14.85 1.30
C GLN A 85 -7.45 -16.10 0.57
N SER A 86 -6.18 -16.46 0.80
CA SER A 86 -5.56 -17.64 0.22
C SER A 86 -6.24 -18.97 0.60
N ASN A 87 -6.86 -19.02 1.78
CA ASN A 87 -7.65 -20.17 2.25
C ASN A 87 -9.07 -20.22 1.68
N GLY A 88 -9.42 -19.31 0.76
CA GLY A 88 -10.73 -19.21 0.13
C GLY A 88 -11.80 -18.46 0.93
N SER A 89 -11.53 -18.07 2.16
CA SER A 89 -12.43 -17.21 2.95
C SER A 89 -12.37 -15.76 2.46
N TYR A 90 -13.24 -14.89 3.00
CA TYR A 90 -13.24 -13.48 2.72
C TYR A 90 -12.94 -12.67 3.99
N SER A 91 -12.24 -11.55 3.83
CA SER A 91 -12.15 -10.45 4.78
C SER A 91 -12.65 -9.17 4.14
N VAL A 92 -12.80 -8.10 4.92
CA VAL A 92 -13.15 -6.78 4.40
C VAL A 92 -11.93 -5.86 4.40
N TYR A 93 -11.89 -4.90 3.47
CA TYR A 93 -10.90 -3.82 3.46
C TYR A 93 -11.20 -2.76 4.52
N SER A 94 -12.49 -2.48 4.78
CA SER A 94 -12.91 -1.62 5.89
C SER A 94 -12.33 -2.12 7.21
N TYR A 95 -11.75 -1.21 8.01
CA TYR A 95 -11.08 -1.59 9.26
C TYR A 95 -11.36 -0.61 10.40
N LEU A 96 -11.13 -1.08 11.61
CA LEU A 96 -11.13 -0.29 12.83
C LEU A 96 -9.85 -0.57 13.63
N LEU A 97 -9.12 0.49 13.95
CA LEU A 97 -7.93 0.44 14.79
C LEU A 97 -8.25 1.02 16.17
N ARG A 98 -7.62 0.45 17.21
CA ARG A 98 -7.74 0.90 18.59
C ARG A 98 -6.37 1.23 19.17
N THR A 99 -6.27 2.38 19.82
CA THR A 99 -5.06 2.83 20.51
C THR A 99 -5.41 3.20 21.95
N PRO A 100 -4.72 2.69 22.99
CA PRO A 100 -4.93 3.13 24.35
C PRO A 100 -4.64 4.63 24.47
N LEU A 101 -5.51 5.37 25.16
CA LEU A 101 -5.20 6.74 25.54
C LEU A 101 -4.08 6.69 26.57
N THR A 102 -2.89 7.14 26.22
CA THR A 102 -1.88 7.48 27.22
C THR A 102 -2.48 8.59 28.06
N LYS A 103 -2.43 8.48 29.40
CA LYS A 103 -2.96 9.50 30.32
C LYS A 103 -2.60 10.87 29.79
N ALA A 104 -3.63 11.69 29.53
CA ALA A 104 -3.46 13.04 29.05
C ALA A 104 -2.48 13.79 29.96
N VAL A 105 -1.45 14.33 29.41
CA VAL A 105 -0.73 15.43 30.01
C VAL A 105 -1.68 16.60 29.91
N ASP A 106 -2.21 16.96 31.09
CA ASP A 106 -2.86 18.22 31.47
C ASP A 106 -3.38 19.13 30.32
N GLY A 107 -4.68 19.20 30.23
CA GLY A 107 -5.53 20.39 30.01
C GLY A 107 -5.31 21.26 28.77
N THR A 108 -4.36 21.02 27.91
CA THR A 108 -4.22 21.74 26.65
C THR A 108 -5.04 21.05 25.57
N LYS A 109 -5.99 21.79 24.97
CA LYS A 109 -6.65 21.35 23.73
C LYS A 109 -5.58 20.87 22.77
N PRO A 110 -5.73 19.67 22.12
CA PRO A 110 -4.78 19.24 21.13
C PRO A 110 -4.72 20.32 20.04
N GLU A 111 -3.59 20.99 19.95
CA GLU A 111 -3.29 21.77 18.74
C GLU A 111 -3.36 20.79 17.59
N VAL A 112 -4.20 21.11 16.64
CA VAL A 112 -4.36 20.38 15.40
C VAL A 112 -3.10 20.68 14.57
N ASN A 113 -2.03 19.96 14.87
CA ASN A 113 -0.81 20.05 14.09
C ASN A 113 -1.01 19.20 12.83
N HIS A 114 -0.98 19.84 11.67
CA HIS A 114 -1.22 19.24 10.36
C HIS A 114 -0.04 18.39 9.86
N GLU A 115 1.02 18.25 10.64
CA GLU A 115 2.18 17.45 10.31
C GLU A 115 1.96 15.98 10.71
N VAL A 116 2.05 15.11 9.72
CA VAL A 116 2.09 13.67 9.94
C VAL A 116 3.43 13.31 10.54
N ALA A 117 3.46 13.04 11.84
CA ALA A 117 4.70 12.65 12.50
C ALA A 117 5.15 11.26 12.04
N LYS A 118 6.42 11.15 11.63
CA LYS A 118 7.05 9.85 11.39
C LYS A 118 7.01 9.00 12.65
N LYS A 119 6.52 7.78 12.50
CA LYS A 119 6.51 6.81 13.60
C LYS A 119 7.68 5.85 13.46
N LYS A 120 8.34 5.62 14.57
CA LYS A 120 9.32 4.54 14.66
C LYS A 120 8.60 3.20 14.75
N GLU A 121 9.16 2.21 14.10
CA GLU A 121 8.79 0.81 14.26
C GLU A 121 9.95 0.05 14.88
N TYR A 122 9.62 -0.95 15.67
CA TYR A 122 10.61 -1.86 16.21
C TYR A 122 10.77 -3.04 15.26
N GLY A 123 11.94 -3.21 14.66
CA GLY A 123 12.14 -4.23 13.65
C GLY A 123 13.57 -4.41 13.17
N PHE A 124 13.75 -5.37 12.28
CA PHE A 124 15.01 -5.60 11.57
C PHE A 124 15.16 -4.72 10.33
N GLY A 125 14.09 -4.12 9.84
CA GLY A 125 14.06 -3.35 8.61
C GLY A 125 13.92 -4.18 7.34
N ILE A 126 13.57 -5.45 7.46
CA ILE A 126 13.15 -6.26 6.32
C ILE A 126 11.72 -5.85 5.97
N ALA A 127 11.56 -5.17 4.85
CA ALA A 127 10.30 -4.59 4.44
C ALA A 127 9.40 -5.58 3.69
N GLY A 128 9.97 -6.64 3.14
CA GLY A 128 9.22 -7.69 2.46
C GLY A 128 10.05 -8.95 2.27
N LEU A 129 9.37 -10.09 2.29
CA LEU A 129 9.93 -11.41 2.10
C LEU A 129 9.04 -12.24 1.18
N MET A 130 9.64 -13.07 0.36
CA MET A 130 8.99 -14.09 -0.45
C MET A 130 9.40 -15.48 0.04
N GLY A 131 8.44 -16.36 0.29
CA GLY A 131 8.69 -17.77 0.54
C GLY A 131 9.11 -18.49 -0.73
N VAL A 132 10.13 -19.32 -0.64
CA VAL A 132 10.57 -20.20 -1.73
C VAL A 132 10.70 -21.63 -1.24
N ARG A 133 10.56 -22.59 -2.16
CA ARG A 133 10.79 -24.01 -1.91
C ARG A 133 11.88 -24.55 -2.81
N PHE A 134 12.62 -25.52 -2.33
CA PHE A 134 13.55 -26.25 -3.13
C PHE A 134 12.85 -27.38 -3.90
N VAL A 135 13.26 -27.59 -5.13
CA VAL A 135 12.73 -28.64 -5.99
C VAL A 135 13.86 -29.50 -6.57
N ASP A 136 13.56 -30.78 -6.76
CA ASP A 136 14.46 -31.73 -7.40
C ASP A 136 14.51 -31.59 -8.94
N GLY A 137 15.24 -32.47 -9.60
CA GLY A 137 15.37 -32.51 -11.08
C GLY A 137 14.06 -32.80 -11.82
N ASN A 138 13.03 -33.30 -11.12
CA ASN A 138 11.69 -33.54 -11.64
C ASN A 138 10.69 -32.41 -11.26
N ASN A 139 11.21 -31.30 -10.72
CA ASN A 139 10.43 -30.17 -10.21
C ASN A 139 9.49 -30.52 -9.03
N GLN A 140 9.82 -31.58 -8.26
CA GLN A 140 9.08 -31.99 -7.06
C GLN A 140 9.68 -31.32 -5.82
N PRO A 141 8.84 -30.84 -4.86
CA PRO A 141 9.33 -30.26 -3.62
C PRO A 141 10.23 -31.24 -2.83
N THR A 142 11.38 -30.77 -2.35
CA THR A 142 12.29 -31.55 -1.51
C THR A 142 11.91 -31.53 -0.04
N GLY A 143 10.96 -30.68 0.37
CA GLY A 143 10.59 -30.42 1.75
C GLY A 143 11.40 -29.31 2.41
N GLU A 144 12.40 -28.78 1.73
CA GLU A 144 13.19 -27.61 2.17
C GLU A 144 12.59 -26.32 1.63
N TYR A 145 12.65 -25.28 2.46
CA TYR A 145 12.11 -23.95 2.16
C TYR A 145 13.16 -22.87 2.48
N GLY A 146 12.89 -21.68 2.05
CA GLY A 146 13.67 -20.51 2.40
C GLY A 146 12.89 -19.22 2.25
N LEU A 147 13.53 -18.13 2.58
CA LEU A 147 12.97 -16.76 2.47
C LEU A 147 13.92 -15.90 1.64
N VAL A 148 13.37 -15.24 0.64
CA VAL A 148 14.09 -14.28 -0.20
C VAL A 148 13.60 -12.88 0.16
N VAL A 149 14.53 -11.97 0.44
CA VAL A 149 14.21 -10.57 0.72
C VAL A 149 13.70 -9.90 -0.55
N THR A 150 12.53 -9.29 -0.49
CA THR A 150 11.96 -8.52 -1.60
C THR A 150 12.20 -7.03 -1.45
N SER A 151 12.35 -6.54 -0.20
CA SER A 151 12.62 -5.13 0.06
C SER A 151 13.25 -4.96 1.46
N VAL A 152 14.10 -3.94 1.61
CA VAL A 152 14.76 -3.55 2.87
C VAL A 152 14.63 -2.05 3.05
N TYR A 153 14.25 -1.62 4.25
CA TYR A 153 14.24 -0.20 4.57
C TYR A 153 15.67 0.36 4.69
N PRO A 154 15.93 1.54 4.13
CA PRO A 154 17.18 2.26 4.39
C PRO A 154 17.42 2.46 5.91
N ASP A 155 18.67 2.62 6.30
CA ASP A 155 19.08 2.93 7.69
C ASP A 155 18.50 1.95 8.73
N SER A 156 18.50 0.67 8.40
CA SER A 156 17.97 -0.40 9.24
C SER A 156 19.01 -1.48 9.55
N PRO A 157 18.82 -2.32 10.59
CA PRO A 157 19.73 -3.43 10.88
C PRO A 157 19.99 -4.34 9.67
N ALA A 158 18.96 -4.60 8.87
CA ALA A 158 19.09 -5.43 7.67
C ALA A 158 19.95 -4.75 6.58
N SER A 159 19.75 -3.44 6.35
CA SER A 159 20.55 -2.68 5.39
C SER A 159 22.01 -2.54 5.82
N GLU A 160 22.25 -2.30 7.11
CA GLU A 160 23.59 -2.23 7.72
C GLU A 160 24.33 -3.58 7.64
N ALA A 161 23.59 -4.69 7.73
CA ALA A 161 24.13 -6.03 7.55
C ALA A 161 24.40 -6.40 6.08
N GLY A 162 24.11 -5.49 5.14
CA GLY A 162 24.28 -5.69 3.71
C GLY A 162 23.16 -6.53 3.05
N PHE A 163 22.04 -6.73 3.74
CA PHE A 163 20.89 -7.38 3.15
C PHE A 163 20.21 -6.43 2.16
N ARG A 164 19.77 -7.00 1.05
CA ARG A 164 19.12 -6.28 -0.04
C ARG A 164 18.14 -7.21 -0.74
N ARG A 165 17.38 -6.68 -1.69
CA ARG A 165 16.53 -7.50 -2.55
C ARG A 165 17.34 -8.64 -3.17
N GLY A 166 16.80 -9.85 -3.14
CA GLY A 166 17.46 -11.06 -3.61
C GLY A 166 18.31 -11.78 -2.57
N THR A 167 18.57 -11.21 -1.38
CA THR A 167 19.22 -11.94 -0.29
C THR A 167 18.35 -13.14 0.10
N PHE A 168 18.92 -14.34 0.04
CA PHE A 168 18.20 -15.60 0.20
C PHE A 168 18.68 -16.38 1.43
N PHE A 169 17.80 -16.65 2.36
CA PHE A 169 18.06 -17.39 3.60
C PHE A 169 17.44 -18.78 3.55
N ALA A 170 18.25 -19.80 3.86
CA ALA A 170 17.80 -21.18 4.02
C ALA A 170 17.81 -21.64 5.49
N GLN A 171 18.46 -20.86 6.40
CA GLN A 171 18.54 -21.19 7.82
C GLN A 171 18.18 -19.99 8.71
N TYR A 172 17.50 -20.28 9.78
CA TYR A 172 17.11 -19.35 10.84
C TYR A 172 17.55 -19.91 12.20
N ASN A 173 18.38 -19.16 12.94
CA ASN A 173 18.94 -19.56 14.24
C ASN A 173 19.65 -20.92 14.21
N GLY A 174 20.33 -21.23 13.09
CA GLY A 174 21.07 -22.48 12.90
C GLY A 174 20.20 -23.69 12.49
N ALA A 175 18.89 -23.51 12.36
CA ALA A 175 17.98 -24.55 11.88
C ALA A 175 17.52 -24.28 10.44
N ALA A 176 17.27 -25.34 9.67
CA ALA A 176 16.70 -25.24 8.34
C ALA A 176 15.29 -24.63 8.37
N ILE A 177 14.95 -23.84 7.36
CA ILE A 177 13.59 -23.36 7.13
C ILE A 177 12.80 -24.49 6.44
N THR A 178 11.65 -24.82 6.99
CA THR A 178 10.78 -25.91 6.51
C THR A 178 9.33 -25.42 6.44
N ALA A 179 8.43 -26.20 5.83
CA ALA A 179 7.01 -25.84 5.80
C ALA A 179 6.43 -25.61 7.21
N ALA A 180 6.92 -26.34 8.23
CA ALA A 180 6.41 -26.26 9.60
C ALA A 180 6.79 -24.95 10.32
N ASN A 181 7.94 -24.32 9.98
CA ASN A 181 8.41 -23.11 10.65
C ASN A 181 8.41 -21.86 9.78
N LEU A 182 8.17 -21.98 8.47
CA LEU A 182 8.25 -20.86 7.51
C LEU A 182 7.40 -19.65 7.96
N ASN A 183 6.13 -19.87 8.31
CA ASN A 183 5.24 -18.80 8.73
C ASN A 183 5.69 -18.12 10.04
N SER A 184 6.20 -18.89 10.99
CA SER A 184 6.72 -18.34 12.25
C SER A 184 7.99 -17.55 12.04
N VAL A 185 8.92 -18.03 11.19
CA VAL A 185 10.15 -17.31 10.82
C VAL A 185 9.80 -16.03 10.07
N TYR A 186 8.91 -16.11 9.07
CA TYR A 186 8.42 -14.95 8.34
C TYR A 186 7.84 -13.90 9.30
N GLY A 187 6.92 -14.34 10.18
CA GLY A 187 6.28 -13.46 11.17
C GLY A 187 7.30 -12.75 12.08
N THR A 188 8.29 -13.48 12.58
CA THR A 188 9.36 -12.91 13.40
C THR A 188 10.21 -11.90 12.66
N LEU A 189 10.52 -12.14 11.38
CA LEU A 189 11.38 -11.26 10.60
C LEU A 189 10.68 -9.97 10.18
N ILE A 190 9.38 -10.03 9.89
CA ILE A 190 8.60 -8.85 9.50
C ILE A 190 8.13 -8.04 10.71
N ALA A 191 7.70 -8.71 11.80
CA ALA A 191 7.15 -8.06 12.98
C ALA A 191 7.70 -8.70 14.27
N PRO A 192 8.97 -8.46 14.61
CA PRO A 192 9.54 -9.01 15.84
C PRO A 192 8.88 -8.42 17.08
N GLY A 193 8.51 -9.26 18.03
CA GLY A 193 8.02 -8.84 19.35
C GLY A 193 9.17 -8.51 20.29
N GLY A 194 9.33 -7.23 20.69
CA GLY A 194 10.34 -6.82 21.67
C GLY A 194 11.79 -6.98 21.20
N ALA A 195 12.74 -6.90 22.14
CA ALA A 195 14.17 -6.99 21.84
C ALA A 195 14.54 -8.41 21.36
N SER A 196 14.63 -8.55 20.05
CA SER A 196 14.91 -9.82 19.38
C SER A 196 16.27 -9.77 18.70
N THR A 197 17.04 -10.84 18.84
CA THR A 197 18.23 -11.10 18.02
C THR A 197 18.04 -12.41 17.29
N VAL A 198 18.24 -12.41 15.99
CA VAL A 198 18.13 -13.60 15.14
C VAL A 198 19.44 -13.81 14.38
N LYS A 199 19.70 -15.07 14.01
CA LYS A 199 20.82 -15.42 13.12
C LYS A 199 20.26 -15.95 11.81
N LEU A 200 20.65 -15.34 10.71
CA LEU A 200 20.25 -15.74 9.36
C LEU A 200 21.47 -16.23 8.59
N THR A 201 21.35 -17.38 7.95
CA THR A 201 22.41 -17.91 7.09
C THR A 201 21.92 -17.88 5.65
N GLU A 202 22.64 -17.17 4.79
CA GLU A 202 22.35 -17.13 3.37
C GLU A 202 22.51 -18.51 2.71
N ASN A 203 21.73 -18.77 1.70
CA ASN A 203 21.85 -19.98 0.87
C ASN A 203 23.02 -19.85 -0.11
N LYS A 204 24.21 -19.76 0.44
CA LYS A 204 25.49 -19.72 -0.31
C LYS A 204 26.49 -20.66 0.33
N GLN A 205 27.28 -21.31 -0.49
CA GLN A 205 28.35 -22.19 -0.01
C GLN A 205 29.31 -21.43 0.91
N GLY A 206 29.55 -21.92 2.12
CA GLY A 206 30.44 -21.31 3.10
C GLY A 206 29.90 -20.06 3.78
N ALA A 207 28.62 -19.73 3.58
CA ALA A 207 28.01 -18.59 4.26
C ALA A 207 28.04 -18.74 5.78
N GLN A 208 28.44 -17.67 6.46
CA GLN A 208 28.42 -17.60 7.92
C GLN A 208 27.09 -16.99 8.39
N PRO A 209 26.59 -17.41 9.56
CA PRO A 209 25.42 -16.78 10.15
C PRO A 209 25.62 -15.29 10.43
N VAL A 210 24.73 -14.46 9.94
CA VAL A 210 24.68 -13.03 10.23
C VAL A 210 23.69 -12.77 11.36
N SER A 211 24.12 -12.08 12.41
CA SER A 211 23.25 -11.71 13.54
C SER A 211 22.58 -10.36 13.26
N LEU A 212 21.26 -10.32 13.35
CA LEU A 212 20.47 -9.10 13.32
C LEU A 212 19.83 -8.87 14.68
N THR A 213 19.97 -7.66 15.22
CA THR A 213 19.27 -7.23 16.43
C THR A 213 18.24 -6.17 16.05
N ALA A 214 16.98 -6.44 16.36
CA ALA A 214 15.89 -5.51 16.10
C ALA A 214 16.07 -4.23 16.93
N ARG A 215 15.73 -3.09 16.33
CA ARG A 215 15.73 -1.78 16.98
C ARG A 215 14.63 -0.89 16.43
N GLU A 216 14.44 0.26 17.04
CA GLU A 216 13.59 1.29 16.46
C GLU A 216 14.18 1.81 15.15
N ILE A 217 13.37 1.82 14.10
CA ILE A 217 13.69 2.33 12.76
C ILE A 217 12.57 3.23 12.25
N TYR A 218 12.89 4.08 11.29
CA TYR A 218 11.92 4.80 10.50
C TYR A 218 11.73 4.05 9.17
N PRO A 219 10.56 3.45 8.93
CA PRO A 219 10.32 2.64 7.72
C PRO A 219 10.07 3.52 6.50
N ASN A 220 11.13 4.14 5.98
CA ASN A 220 11.09 5.01 4.82
C ASN A 220 10.67 4.24 3.56
N PRO A 221 9.55 4.59 2.90
CA PRO A 221 9.05 3.88 1.73
C PRO A 221 9.80 4.21 0.44
N VAL A 222 10.68 5.20 0.42
CA VAL A 222 11.57 5.47 -0.72
C VAL A 222 12.73 4.48 -0.66
N ILE A 223 12.56 3.33 -1.30
CA ILE A 223 13.49 2.21 -1.22
C ILE A 223 14.74 2.45 -2.06
N HIS A 224 14.55 3.00 -3.28
CA HIS A 224 15.65 3.27 -4.19
C HIS A 224 15.32 4.44 -5.12
N SER A 225 16.33 5.24 -5.43
CA SER A 225 16.22 6.34 -6.41
C SER A 225 17.56 6.58 -7.09
N GLU A 226 17.58 6.50 -8.41
CA GLU A 226 18.77 6.78 -9.22
C GLU A 226 18.46 7.36 -10.59
N VAL A 227 19.47 7.93 -11.24
CA VAL A 227 19.43 8.34 -12.65
C VAL A 227 20.29 7.36 -13.47
N ILE A 228 19.66 6.64 -14.36
CA ILE A 228 20.28 5.66 -15.25
C ILE A 228 20.62 6.36 -16.57
N ALA A 229 21.91 6.48 -16.90
CA ALA A 229 22.34 6.93 -18.21
C ALA A 229 22.36 5.77 -19.20
N SER A 230 21.67 5.90 -20.35
CA SER A 230 21.65 4.91 -21.42
C SER A 230 21.53 5.57 -22.79
N GLY A 231 22.63 5.69 -23.51
CA GLY A 231 22.70 6.43 -24.78
C GLY A 231 22.33 7.90 -24.59
N ALA A 232 21.33 8.36 -25.34
CA ALA A 232 20.79 9.73 -25.23
C ALA A 232 19.80 9.91 -24.08
N HIS A 233 19.42 8.82 -23.40
CA HIS A 233 18.40 8.83 -22.33
C HIS A 233 19.03 9.00 -20.96
N ARG A 234 18.38 9.78 -20.13
CA ARG A 234 18.63 9.90 -18.68
C ARG A 234 17.36 9.45 -17.99
N ILE A 235 17.33 8.21 -17.53
CA ILE A 235 16.13 7.54 -17.04
C ILE A 235 16.10 7.66 -15.52
N GLY A 236 15.10 8.35 -14.97
CA GLY A 236 14.83 8.34 -13.53
C GLY A 236 14.22 7.01 -13.14
N TYR A 237 14.82 6.31 -12.18
CA TYR A 237 14.27 5.11 -11.58
C TYR A 237 13.96 5.36 -10.12
N LEU A 238 12.69 5.17 -9.72
CA LEU A 238 12.20 5.36 -8.36
C LEU A 238 11.45 4.12 -7.91
N VAL A 239 11.89 3.47 -6.84
CA VAL A 239 11.20 2.37 -6.14
C VAL A 239 10.50 2.95 -4.92
N TYR A 240 9.18 2.86 -4.89
CA TYR A 240 8.34 3.45 -3.86
C TYR A 240 7.33 2.43 -3.32
N ASP A 241 7.42 2.12 -2.04
CA ASP A 241 6.79 0.93 -1.43
C ASP A 241 5.45 1.22 -0.74
N SER A 242 5.16 2.50 -0.40
CA SER A 242 3.91 2.89 0.25
C SER A 242 3.67 4.39 0.14
N PHE A 243 2.43 4.81 -0.13
CA PHE A 243 2.02 6.22 -0.09
C PHE A 243 1.77 6.65 1.36
N ASP A 244 2.83 6.79 2.14
CA ASP A 244 2.80 7.25 3.51
C ASP A 244 3.18 8.72 3.60
N ALA A 245 2.19 9.59 3.86
CA ALA A 245 2.38 11.03 3.90
C ALA A 245 3.38 11.51 4.98
N ALA A 246 3.69 10.68 5.96
CA ALA A 246 4.76 10.96 6.92
C ALA A 246 6.16 11.08 6.27
N TYR A 247 6.31 10.53 5.06
CA TYR A 247 7.56 10.51 4.30
C TYR A 247 7.49 11.31 2.99
N ASP A 248 6.55 12.25 2.90
CA ASP A 248 6.41 13.10 1.71
C ASP A 248 7.67 13.92 1.43
N ASP A 249 8.40 14.34 2.46
CA ASP A 249 9.67 15.06 2.32
C ASP A 249 10.74 14.19 1.66
N GLU A 250 10.86 12.91 2.05
CA GLU A 250 11.79 11.96 1.43
C GLU A 250 11.40 11.67 -0.02
N LEU A 251 10.11 11.56 -0.30
CA LEU A 251 9.62 11.39 -1.67
C LEU A 251 9.94 12.62 -2.53
N LEU A 252 9.69 13.82 -2.02
CA LEU A 252 10.05 15.07 -2.69
C LEU A 252 11.56 15.21 -2.90
N ALA A 253 12.38 14.81 -1.92
CA ALA A 253 13.82 14.80 -2.07
C ALA A 253 14.28 13.82 -3.18
N ALA A 254 13.66 12.63 -3.27
CA ALA A 254 13.93 11.68 -4.34
C ALA A 254 13.51 12.24 -5.71
N VAL A 255 12.33 12.83 -5.81
CA VAL A 255 11.86 13.50 -7.04
C VAL A 255 12.79 14.63 -7.44
N LYS A 256 13.24 15.45 -6.48
CA LYS A 256 14.20 16.53 -6.75
C LYS A 256 15.54 16.02 -7.27
N LYS A 257 16.06 14.92 -6.71
CA LYS A 257 17.27 14.25 -7.20
C LYS A 257 17.12 13.84 -8.68
N LEU A 258 15.96 13.30 -9.06
CA LEU A 258 15.68 12.95 -10.45
C LEU A 258 15.60 14.19 -11.34
N LYS A 259 14.94 15.26 -10.89
CA LYS A 259 14.85 16.54 -11.59
C LYS A 259 16.24 17.15 -11.82
N ASP A 260 17.05 17.24 -10.78
CA ASP A 260 18.42 17.77 -10.85
C ASP A 260 19.30 16.90 -11.76
N GLY A 261 18.99 15.63 -11.87
CA GLY A 261 19.56 14.69 -12.83
C GLY A 261 19.15 14.95 -14.29
N ASN A 262 18.25 15.90 -14.56
CA ASN A 262 17.73 16.22 -15.90
C ASN A 262 17.23 14.97 -16.64
N ILE A 263 16.34 14.20 -16.01
CA ILE A 263 15.81 12.98 -16.60
C ILE A 263 14.97 13.28 -17.84
N THR A 264 15.06 12.40 -18.84
CA THR A 264 14.28 12.46 -20.09
C THR A 264 13.12 11.46 -20.08
N ASP A 265 13.23 10.42 -19.28
CA ASP A 265 12.26 9.34 -19.12
C ASP A 265 12.18 8.92 -17.66
N MET A 266 11.07 8.26 -17.26
CA MET A 266 10.89 7.81 -15.89
C MET A 266 10.36 6.37 -15.84
N VAL A 267 10.94 5.59 -14.94
CA VAL A 267 10.44 4.28 -14.48
C VAL A 267 10.06 4.41 -13.01
N LEU A 268 8.80 4.20 -12.71
CA LEU A 268 8.25 4.17 -11.36
C LEU A 268 7.95 2.72 -10.96
N ASP A 269 8.61 2.23 -9.93
CA ASP A 269 8.45 0.87 -9.45
C ASP A 269 7.48 0.82 -8.26
N LEU A 270 6.30 0.31 -8.51
CA LEU A 270 5.21 0.15 -7.55
C LEU A 270 4.86 -1.32 -7.29
N ARG A 271 5.74 -2.27 -7.64
CA ARG A 271 5.45 -3.72 -7.58
C ARG A 271 5.04 -4.22 -6.20
N ASN A 272 5.49 -3.59 -5.12
CA ASN A 272 5.14 -3.95 -3.74
C ASN A 272 4.26 -2.90 -3.05
N ASN A 273 3.76 -1.90 -3.79
CA ASN A 273 3.04 -0.77 -3.21
C ASN A 273 1.53 -1.01 -3.18
N GLY A 274 0.99 -1.30 -2.01
CA GLY A 274 -0.45 -1.53 -1.78
C GLY A 274 -1.32 -0.27 -1.72
N GLY A 275 -0.75 0.91 -1.99
CA GLY A 275 -1.46 2.19 -1.91
C GLY A 275 -1.08 3.02 -0.68
N GLY A 276 -2.03 3.74 -0.12
CA GLY A 276 -1.86 4.62 1.04
C GLY A 276 -2.60 5.96 0.88
N HIS A 277 -1.99 7.05 1.33
CA HIS A 277 -2.64 8.36 1.34
C HIS A 277 -2.81 8.94 -0.07
N VAL A 278 -4.04 9.35 -0.37
CA VAL A 278 -4.38 9.97 -1.67
C VAL A 278 -3.61 11.26 -1.88
N ILE A 279 -3.40 12.04 -0.83
CA ILE A 279 -2.65 13.29 -0.93
C ILE A 279 -1.23 13.06 -1.45
N THR A 280 -0.54 12.02 -0.97
CA THR A 280 0.81 11.63 -1.43
C THR A 280 0.80 11.16 -2.88
N SER A 281 -0.22 10.39 -3.30
CA SER A 281 -0.35 9.93 -4.68
C SER A 281 -0.67 11.09 -5.65
N ASN A 282 -1.47 12.07 -5.21
CA ASN A 282 -1.72 13.31 -5.93
C ASN A 282 -0.41 14.11 -6.08
N MET A 283 0.35 14.28 -5.00
CA MET A 283 1.64 14.98 -5.02
C MET A 283 2.60 14.34 -6.03
N LEU A 284 2.80 13.03 -5.97
CA LEU A 284 3.71 12.32 -6.88
C LEU A 284 3.25 12.47 -8.33
N SER A 285 1.96 12.30 -8.60
CA SER A 285 1.38 12.47 -9.94
C SER A 285 1.56 13.89 -10.46
N THR A 286 1.36 14.90 -9.60
CA THR A 286 1.58 16.31 -9.92
C THR A 286 3.04 16.58 -10.26
N CYS A 287 3.99 16.06 -9.50
CA CYS A 287 5.42 16.18 -9.78
C CYS A 287 5.78 15.52 -11.13
N ILE A 288 5.26 14.34 -11.41
CA ILE A 288 5.53 13.61 -12.66
C ILE A 288 5.01 14.37 -13.86
N ALA A 289 3.75 14.79 -13.86
CA ALA A 289 3.10 15.46 -14.99
C ALA A 289 3.51 16.93 -15.13
N GLY A 290 3.81 17.59 -14.02
CA GLY A 290 4.26 18.99 -14.01
C GLY A 290 3.24 19.94 -14.66
N ALA A 291 3.65 20.67 -15.68
CA ALA A 291 2.79 21.65 -16.34
C ALA A 291 1.55 21.03 -17.01
N ALA A 292 1.61 19.78 -17.42
CA ALA A 292 0.51 19.11 -18.13
C ALA A 292 -0.74 18.91 -17.27
N CYS A 293 -0.60 18.84 -15.94
CA CYS A 293 -1.71 18.62 -15.02
C CYS A 293 -2.24 19.89 -14.33
N GLN A 294 -1.67 21.06 -14.64
CA GLN A 294 -2.00 22.31 -13.97
C GLN A 294 -3.47 22.67 -14.18
N GLY A 295 -4.23 22.88 -13.07
CA GLY A 295 -5.66 23.18 -13.12
C GLY A 295 -6.54 22.04 -13.64
N LYS A 296 -6.02 20.82 -13.73
CA LYS A 296 -6.78 19.63 -14.13
C LYS A 296 -7.26 18.86 -12.91
N VAL A 297 -8.38 18.16 -13.09
CA VAL A 297 -8.90 17.25 -12.07
C VAL A 297 -7.96 16.05 -11.94
N TYR A 298 -7.54 15.78 -10.71
CA TYR A 298 -6.81 14.58 -10.32
C TYR A 298 -7.76 13.39 -10.27
N GLU A 299 -8.78 13.47 -9.39
CA GLU A 299 -9.84 12.48 -9.26
C GLU A 299 -11.19 13.14 -9.01
N TYR A 300 -12.23 12.50 -9.54
CA TYR A 300 -13.61 12.67 -9.11
C TYR A 300 -13.95 11.58 -8.11
N TYR A 301 -14.56 11.95 -6.97
CA TYR A 301 -15.03 10.99 -5.98
C TYR A 301 -16.54 10.83 -6.04
N ARG A 302 -16.97 9.58 -6.07
CA ARG A 302 -18.37 9.21 -5.92
C ARG A 302 -18.58 8.52 -4.59
N TYR A 303 -19.38 9.13 -3.75
CA TYR A 303 -19.83 8.61 -2.45
C TYR A 303 -21.13 7.81 -2.60
N ASN A 304 -21.69 7.34 -1.46
CA ASN A 304 -23.06 6.81 -1.41
C ASN A 304 -24.10 7.88 -1.81
N ASP A 305 -25.30 7.45 -2.17
CA ASP A 305 -26.32 8.34 -2.74
C ASP A 305 -26.73 9.49 -1.79
N SER A 306 -26.76 9.25 -0.47
CA SER A 306 -27.07 10.30 0.51
C SER A 306 -26.04 11.43 0.53
N ARG A 307 -24.76 11.07 0.43
CA ARG A 307 -23.66 12.04 0.39
C ARG A 307 -23.57 12.73 -0.96
N MET A 308 -23.83 11.98 -2.06
CA MET A 308 -23.88 12.59 -3.39
C MET A 308 -24.99 13.63 -3.50
N ALA A 309 -26.14 13.41 -2.86
CA ALA A 309 -27.21 14.42 -2.79
C ALA A 309 -26.75 15.72 -2.07
N THR A 310 -25.88 15.59 -1.05
CA THR A 310 -25.29 16.75 -0.38
C THR A 310 -24.29 17.46 -1.29
N VAL A 311 -23.43 16.73 -1.98
CA VAL A 311 -22.47 17.28 -2.98
C VAL A 311 -23.25 18.03 -4.06
N GLU A 312 -24.28 17.42 -4.62
CA GLU A 312 -25.13 18.04 -5.62
C GLU A 312 -25.77 19.35 -5.15
N LYS A 313 -26.30 19.36 -3.93
CA LYS A 313 -26.88 20.57 -3.34
C LYS A 313 -25.83 21.69 -3.23
N THR A 314 -24.66 21.38 -2.68
CA THR A 314 -23.57 22.34 -2.52
C THR A 314 -23.09 22.87 -3.87
N GLU A 315 -22.90 22.01 -4.87
CA GLU A 315 -22.50 22.42 -6.22
C GLU A 315 -23.53 23.39 -6.87
N ARG A 316 -24.82 23.09 -6.71
CA ARG A 316 -25.89 24.01 -7.20
C ARG A 316 -25.89 25.35 -6.46
N GLU A 317 -25.68 25.35 -5.16
CA GLU A 317 -25.61 26.58 -4.35
C GLU A 317 -24.40 27.44 -4.68
N THR A 318 -23.27 26.84 -5.11
CA THR A 318 -22.06 27.54 -5.54
C THR A 318 -22.08 27.97 -7.00
N GLY A 319 -23.14 27.64 -7.76
CA GLY A 319 -23.30 28.01 -9.13
C GLY A 319 -22.47 27.21 -10.13
N LYS A 320 -21.90 26.09 -9.71
CA LYS A 320 -21.29 25.15 -10.64
C LYS A 320 -22.35 24.54 -11.56
N GLU A 321 -22.07 24.52 -12.85
CA GLU A 321 -22.97 23.88 -13.82
C GLU A 321 -22.92 22.36 -13.68
N TYR A 322 -24.10 21.78 -13.71
CA TYR A 322 -24.26 20.33 -13.75
C TYR A 322 -23.75 19.79 -15.09
N ASP A 323 -22.85 18.83 -15.08
CA ASP A 323 -22.48 18.10 -16.29
C ASP A 323 -23.69 17.31 -16.81
N THR A 324 -24.43 17.94 -17.71
CA THR A 324 -25.65 17.38 -18.31
C THR A 324 -25.33 16.18 -19.20
N ALA A 325 -24.12 16.04 -19.72
CA ALA A 325 -23.71 14.94 -20.56
C ALA A 325 -23.46 13.66 -19.73
N ALA A 326 -22.81 13.80 -18.60
CA ALA A 326 -22.52 12.68 -17.70
C ALA A 326 -23.73 12.33 -16.81
N LYS A 327 -24.70 13.25 -16.62
CA LYS A 327 -25.82 13.14 -15.67
C LYS A 327 -25.40 12.77 -14.25
N LYS A 328 -24.23 13.22 -13.82
CA LYS A 328 -23.62 12.85 -12.54
C LYS A 328 -22.90 14.04 -11.94
N PHE A 329 -22.99 14.17 -10.61
CA PHE A 329 -22.11 15.01 -9.84
C PHE A 329 -21.02 14.15 -9.23
N PHE A 330 -19.84 14.74 -9.11
CA PHE A 330 -18.71 14.16 -8.41
C PHE A 330 -18.11 15.26 -7.53
N ASP A 331 -17.53 14.86 -6.43
CA ASP A 331 -16.66 15.73 -5.67
C ASP A 331 -15.29 15.78 -6.37
N GLU A 332 -14.77 16.97 -6.65
CA GLU A 332 -13.62 17.19 -7.52
C GLU A 332 -12.36 17.45 -6.71
N PHE A 333 -11.32 16.67 -6.98
CA PHE A 333 -9.97 16.88 -6.45
C PHE A 333 -9.01 17.22 -7.59
N TYR A 334 -8.28 18.32 -7.43
CA TYR A 334 -7.38 18.80 -8.46
C TYR A 334 -5.95 18.39 -8.19
N TYR A 335 -5.13 18.31 -9.26
CA TYR A 335 -3.71 18.09 -9.12
C TYR A 335 -3.05 19.19 -8.31
N GLY A 336 -2.22 18.81 -7.34
CA GLY A 336 -1.48 19.73 -6.49
C GLY A 336 -2.29 20.39 -5.39
N ASP A 337 -3.59 20.09 -5.27
CA ASP A 337 -4.39 20.54 -4.16
C ASP A 337 -3.86 19.93 -2.84
N TYR A 338 -3.99 20.71 -1.78
CA TYR A 338 -3.69 20.32 -0.40
C TYR A 338 -2.21 20.33 0.03
N TYR A 339 -1.27 20.76 -0.83
CA TYR A 339 0.13 20.84 -0.44
C TYR A 339 0.54 22.25 -0.01
N GLY A 340 1.22 22.33 1.15
CA GLY A 340 1.84 23.57 1.65
C GLY A 340 3.12 23.98 0.93
N VAL A 341 3.61 23.16 -0.02
CA VAL A 341 4.82 23.42 -0.81
C VAL A 341 4.49 23.68 -2.27
N ASP A 342 5.29 24.49 -2.95
CA ASP A 342 5.14 24.75 -4.37
C ASP A 342 5.70 23.57 -5.19
N LEU A 343 4.82 22.67 -5.64
CA LEU A 343 5.18 21.47 -6.39
C LEU A 343 5.81 21.77 -7.76
N ARG A 344 5.72 23.00 -8.30
CA ARG A 344 6.41 23.40 -9.52
C ARG A 344 7.94 23.28 -9.38
N ASN A 345 8.45 23.42 -8.15
CA ASN A 345 9.87 23.23 -7.86
C ASN A 345 10.33 21.77 -8.05
N TYR A 346 9.41 20.82 -8.07
CA TYR A 346 9.64 19.38 -8.21
C TYR A 346 9.13 18.83 -9.55
N ALA A 347 8.59 19.67 -10.42
CA ALA A 347 7.99 19.24 -11.69
C ALA A 347 9.02 18.57 -12.60
N LEU A 348 8.76 17.33 -13.00
CA LEU A 348 9.55 16.53 -13.93
C LEU A 348 9.11 16.76 -15.38
N ASN A 349 7.86 17.23 -15.59
CA ASN A 349 7.25 17.50 -16.90
C ASN A 349 7.32 16.29 -17.85
N MET A 350 7.07 15.09 -17.32
CA MET A 350 7.00 13.89 -18.15
C MET A 350 5.73 13.91 -19.00
N THR A 351 5.80 13.33 -20.18
CA THR A 351 4.64 13.03 -21.06
C THR A 351 4.39 11.53 -21.16
N ARG A 352 5.30 10.74 -20.60
CA ARG A 352 5.27 9.29 -20.60
C ARG A 352 5.86 8.76 -19.30
N LEU A 353 5.21 7.72 -18.75
CA LEU A 353 5.66 7.01 -17.55
C LEU A 353 5.65 5.51 -17.80
N TYR A 354 6.73 4.83 -17.41
CA TYR A 354 6.77 3.38 -17.31
C TYR A 354 6.58 2.98 -15.85
N VAL A 355 5.64 2.06 -15.57
CA VAL A 355 5.36 1.62 -14.20
C VAL A 355 5.57 0.11 -14.11
N LEU A 356 6.41 -0.31 -13.16
CA LEU A 356 6.59 -1.72 -12.83
C LEU A 356 5.54 -2.11 -11.79
N VAL A 357 4.71 -3.11 -12.11
CA VAL A 357 3.51 -3.47 -11.35
C VAL A 357 3.38 -4.99 -11.15
N THR A 358 2.75 -5.38 -10.05
CA THR A 358 2.36 -6.78 -9.75
C THR A 358 0.94 -6.82 -9.17
N GLY A 359 0.45 -8.01 -8.83
CA GLY A 359 -0.81 -8.17 -8.10
C GLY A 359 -0.85 -7.47 -6.73
N ASN A 360 0.29 -7.05 -6.19
CA ASN A 360 0.38 -6.25 -4.96
C ASN A 360 0.22 -4.74 -5.20
N THR A 361 0.33 -4.28 -6.46
CA THR A 361 0.11 -2.87 -6.82
C THR A 361 -1.38 -2.56 -6.71
N ALA A 362 -1.77 -1.72 -5.75
CA ALA A 362 -3.18 -1.51 -5.42
C ALA A 362 -3.51 -0.05 -5.09
N SER A 363 -4.77 0.31 -5.30
CA SER A 363 -5.41 1.48 -4.71
C SER A 363 -4.73 2.81 -5.09
N SER A 364 -4.09 3.59 -4.18
CA SER A 364 -3.39 4.84 -4.51
C SER A 364 -2.28 4.65 -5.56
N SER A 365 -1.67 3.46 -5.64
CA SER A 365 -0.76 3.11 -6.75
C SER A 365 -1.49 3.03 -8.09
N GLU A 366 -2.67 2.42 -8.10
CA GLU A 366 -3.52 2.34 -9.29
C GLU A 366 -4.14 3.71 -9.62
N ALA A 367 -4.39 4.55 -8.59
CA ALA A 367 -4.84 5.92 -8.78
C ALA A 367 -3.78 6.76 -9.54
N VAL A 368 -2.49 6.69 -9.18
CA VAL A 368 -1.40 7.35 -9.93
C VAL A 368 -1.45 6.97 -11.40
N ILE A 369 -1.58 5.68 -11.70
CA ILE A 369 -1.66 5.18 -13.08
C ILE A 369 -2.91 5.72 -13.78
N ASN A 370 -4.06 5.59 -13.14
CA ASN A 370 -5.36 5.96 -13.73
C ASN A 370 -5.49 7.47 -13.93
N THR A 371 -5.06 8.28 -12.97
CA THR A 371 -5.16 9.74 -13.05
C THR A 371 -4.26 10.31 -14.15
N LEU A 372 -3.02 9.80 -14.27
CA LEU A 372 -2.12 10.20 -15.35
C LEU A 372 -2.64 9.77 -16.74
N ARG A 373 -3.31 8.63 -16.87
CA ARG A 373 -4.04 8.22 -18.10
C ARG A 373 -5.24 9.13 -18.40
N GLY A 374 -5.75 9.82 -17.40
CA GLY A 374 -6.80 10.82 -17.54
C GLY A 374 -6.34 12.11 -18.25
N LEU A 375 -5.04 12.40 -18.23
CA LEU A 375 -4.47 13.60 -18.90
C LEU A 375 -4.34 13.37 -20.40
N ASP A 376 -4.69 14.40 -21.18
CA ASP A 376 -4.52 14.37 -22.62
C ASP A 376 -3.04 14.45 -23.00
N GLY A 377 -2.63 13.59 -23.92
CA GLY A 377 -1.23 13.51 -24.37
C GLY A 377 -0.28 12.80 -23.40
N PHE A 378 -0.76 12.32 -22.24
CA PHE A 378 0.07 11.57 -21.31
C PHE A 378 -0.07 10.06 -21.52
N THR A 379 1.06 9.35 -21.60
CA THR A 379 1.08 7.90 -21.81
C THR A 379 1.62 7.17 -20.59
N VAL A 380 0.91 6.16 -20.10
CA VAL A 380 1.39 5.28 -19.02
C VAL A 380 1.50 3.84 -19.56
N LYS A 381 2.70 3.28 -19.48
CA LYS A 381 3.03 1.91 -19.88
C LYS A 381 3.25 1.04 -18.66
N LEU A 382 2.52 -0.07 -18.56
CA LEU A 382 2.62 -1.02 -17.47
C LEU A 382 3.45 -2.25 -17.87
N ILE A 383 4.41 -2.61 -17.01
CA ILE A 383 5.29 -3.77 -17.19
C ILE A 383 5.20 -4.64 -15.93
N GLY A 384 5.01 -5.92 -16.11
CA GLY A 384 4.95 -6.88 -15.01
C GLY A 384 3.71 -7.76 -15.05
N GLU A 385 2.94 -7.76 -13.97
CA GLU A 385 1.71 -8.52 -13.82
C GLU A 385 0.50 -7.59 -13.64
N LYS A 386 -0.68 -8.12 -13.88
CA LYS A 386 -1.94 -7.40 -13.67
C LYS A 386 -2.05 -6.91 -12.23
N THR A 387 -2.48 -5.65 -12.04
CA THR A 387 -2.62 -5.03 -10.71
C THR A 387 -3.80 -5.61 -9.91
N ASN A 388 -3.99 -5.12 -8.70
CA ASN A 388 -4.98 -5.64 -7.74
C ASN A 388 -6.44 -5.35 -8.13
N GLY A 389 -6.74 -4.13 -8.58
CA GLY A 389 -8.12 -3.71 -8.90
C GLY A 389 -8.89 -3.07 -7.75
N LYS A 390 -8.21 -2.58 -6.71
CA LYS A 390 -8.87 -1.86 -5.62
C LYS A 390 -9.12 -0.40 -6.00
N ASN A 391 -10.28 -0.13 -6.59
CA ASN A 391 -10.71 1.18 -7.08
C ASN A 391 -11.58 1.98 -6.10
N VAL A 392 -11.57 1.60 -4.83
CA VAL A 392 -12.35 2.21 -3.76
C VAL A 392 -11.45 2.73 -2.65
N GLY A 393 -11.88 3.80 -2.02
CA GLY A 393 -11.14 4.49 -0.98
C GLY A 393 -11.90 4.60 0.33
N MET A 394 -11.18 5.02 1.36
CA MET A 394 -11.62 5.11 2.74
C MET A 394 -11.44 6.52 3.27
N GLU A 395 -12.43 7.02 3.98
CA GLU A 395 -12.32 8.22 4.80
C GLU A 395 -12.23 7.80 6.27
N VAL A 396 -11.17 8.24 6.94
CA VAL A 396 -10.90 7.84 8.32
C VAL A 396 -11.62 8.76 9.30
N SER A 397 -12.48 8.17 10.12
CA SER A 397 -13.13 8.83 11.25
C SER A 397 -12.41 8.50 12.54
N LYS A 398 -12.10 9.53 13.36
CA LYS A 398 -11.49 9.37 14.70
C LYS A 398 -12.48 9.65 15.78
N PHE A 399 -12.56 8.80 16.79
CA PHE A 399 -13.44 8.98 17.94
C PHE A 399 -12.89 8.26 19.17
N THR A 400 -13.46 8.53 20.33
CA THR A 400 -13.02 7.97 21.62
C THR A 400 -14.18 7.24 22.30
N VAL A 401 -13.91 6.04 22.80
CA VAL A 401 -14.84 5.30 23.68
C VAL A 401 -14.04 4.76 24.86
N GLY A 402 -14.48 5.10 26.07
CA GLY A 402 -13.77 4.74 27.29
C GLY A 402 -12.32 5.25 27.29
N ASN A 403 -11.36 4.38 27.53
CA ASN A 403 -9.93 4.71 27.62
C ASN A 403 -9.18 4.51 26.28
N TYR A 404 -9.88 4.49 25.15
CA TYR A 404 -9.30 4.20 23.85
C TYR A 404 -9.70 5.23 22.80
N SER A 405 -8.76 5.56 21.92
CA SER A 405 -8.99 6.22 20.66
C SER A 405 -9.18 5.18 19.56
N TYR A 406 -10.10 5.45 18.65
CA TYR A 406 -10.45 4.59 17.54
C TYR A 406 -10.31 5.33 16.22
N GLU A 407 -9.86 4.62 15.19
CA GLU A 407 -9.84 5.07 13.81
C GLU A 407 -10.63 4.09 12.96
N LEU A 408 -11.82 4.48 12.53
CA LEU A 408 -12.66 3.68 11.62
C LEU A 408 -12.47 4.17 10.19
N ALA A 409 -12.11 3.27 9.31
CA ALA A 409 -11.90 3.49 7.89
C ALA A 409 -12.84 2.63 7.05
N PRO A 410 -14.11 3.01 6.89
CA PRO A 410 -15.02 2.32 5.99
C PRO A 410 -14.66 2.65 4.54
N ILE A 411 -14.91 1.72 3.61
CA ILE A 411 -14.96 2.06 2.19
C ILE A 411 -16.06 3.09 1.99
N SER A 412 -15.70 4.30 1.56
CA SER A 412 -16.62 5.44 1.53
C SER A 412 -16.76 6.10 0.15
N PHE A 413 -15.82 5.87 -0.75
CA PHE A 413 -15.88 6.45 -2.09
C PHE A 413 -15.26 5.54 -3.16
N GLN A 414 -15.60 5.83 -4.40
CA GLN A 414 -14.94 5.30 -5.59
C GLN A 414 -14.33 6.44 -6.38
N GLY A 415 -13.05 6.27 -6.82
CA GLY A 415 -12.30 7.26 -7.57
C GLY A 415 -12.44 7.07 -9.09
N TYR A 416 -12.46 8.20 -9.82
CA TYR A 416 -12.50 8.27 -11.28
C TYR A 416 -11.51 9.32 -11.76
N ASN A 417 -10.82 9.07 -12.86
CA ASN A 417 -9.90 10.05 -13.44
C ASN A 417 -10.63 11.21 -14.17
N ALA A 418 -9.89 12.17 -14.69
CA ALA A 418 -10.44 13.34 -15.41
C ALA A 418 -11.34 12.97 -16.62
N LYS A 419 -11.21 11.75 -17.15
CA LYS A 419 -12.07 11.20 -18.22
C LYS A 419 -13.22 10.36 -17.67
N GLN A 420 -13.46 10.43 -16.36
CA GLN A 420 -14.49 9.66 -15.65
C GLN A 420 -14.33 8.14 -15.79
N VAL A 421 -13.09 7.66 -15.93
CA VAL A 421 -12.75 6.23 -15.96
C VAL A 421 -12.24 5.80 -14.60
N THR A 422 -12.79 4.73 -14.06
CA THR A 422 -12.31 4.10 -12.83
C THR A 422 -11.46 2.87 -13.14
N VAL A 423 -10.64 2.45 -12.18
CA VAL A 423 -9.88 1.19 -12.28
C VAL A 423 -10.85 0.00 -12.27
N ASN A 424 -10.61 -0.98 -13.12
CA ASN A 424 -11.41 -2.21 -13.12
C ASN A 424 -11.17 -3.01 -11.83
N LYS A 425 -12.21 -3.57 -11.25
CA LYS A 425 -12.12 -4.45 -10.06
C LYS A 425 -11.20 -5.67 -10.26
N ASP A 426 -10.96 -6.06 -11.49
CA ASP A 426 -10.05 -7.16 -11.83
C ASP A 426 -8.61 -6.69 -12.05
N GLY A 427 -8.30 -5.41 -11.79
CA GLY A 427 -6.99 -4.80 -11.97
C GLY A 427 -6.74 -4.23 -13.36
N LEU A 428 -5.65 -3.49 -13.46
CA LEU A 428 -5.15 -2.92 -14.71
C LEU A 428 -4.32 -3.97 -15.46
N ALA A 429 -4.66 -4.22 -16.70
CA ALA A 429 -3.88 -5.09 -17.57
C ALA A 429 -2.53 -4.41 -17.93
N VAL A 430 -1.47 -5.20 -18.02
CA VAL A 430 -0.14 -4.71 -18.39
C VAL A 430 0.02 -4.62 -19.91
N ASP A 431 0.81 -3.66 -20.36
CA ASP A 431 1.22 -3.53 -21.77
C ASP A 431 2.28 -4.59 -22.12
N THR A 432 3.10 -4.97 -21.13
CA THR A 432 4.14 -5.99 -21.28
C THR A 432 4.15 -6.91 -20.08
N ALA A 433 3.79 -8.18 -20.29
CA ALA A 433 3.89 -9.20 -19.26
C ALA A 433 5.36 -9.53 -18.97
N CYS A 434 5.73 -9.49 -17.69
CA CYS A 434 7.09 -9.78 -17.24
C CYS A 434 7.05 -10.26 -15.78
N GLU A 435 7.51 -11.47 -15.53
CA GLU A 435 7.68 -12.00 -14.18
C GLU A 435 8.96 -11.45 -13.56
N GLU A 436 8.93 -11.08 -12.28
CA GLU A 436 10.12 -10.62 -11.55
C GLU A 436 11.06 -11.79 -11.18
N TRP A 437 10.50 -13.00 -11.04
CA TRP A 437 11.23 -14.20 -10.68
C TRP A 437 11.66 -14.99 -11.92
N ASN A 438 12.97 -15.11 -12.13
CA ASN A 438 13.55 -15.93 -13.19
C ASN A 438 14.53 -17.02 -12.66
N GLY A 439 14.34 -17.44 -11.40
CA GLY A 439 15.24 -18.33 -10.65
C GLY A 439 15.92 -17.62 -9.49
N GLU A 440 15.98 -16.31 -9.52
CA GLU A 440 16.47 -15.42 -8.47
C GLU A 440 15.73 -14.07 -8.51
N LEU A 441 15.75 -13.31 -7.43
CA LEU A 441 15.42 -11.88 -7.45
C LEU A 441 16.71 -11.07 -7.53
N LYS A 442 16.80 -10.20 -8.52
CA LYS A 442 17.88 -9.22 -8.64
C LYS A 442 17.58 -7.95 -7.87
N ASP A 443 18.63 -7.26 -7.43
CA ASP A 443 18.50 -6.04 -6.66
C ASP A 443 17.90 -4.89 -7.49
N TYR A 444 17.32 -3.92 -6.80
CA TYR A 444 16.84 -2.70 -7.44
C TYR A 444 18.00 -1.96 -8.10
N GLY A 445 17.77 -1.46 -9.31
CA GLY A 445 18.80 -0.80 -10.11
C GLY A 445 19.73 -1.73 -10.89
N ASP A 446 19.70 -3.05 -10.69
CA ASP A 446 20.38 -3.99 -11.58
C ASP A 446 19.74 -3.95 -12.99
N ARG A 447 20.53 -3.55 -13.99
CA ARG A 447 20.07 -3.41 -15.39
C ARG A 447 19.60 -4.72 -16.02
N SER A 448 19.91 -5.84 -15.42
CA SER A 448 19.49 -7.18 -15.83
C SER A 448 18.31 -7.72 -15.00
N GLU A 449 17.76 -6.92 -14.06
CA GLU A 449 16.50 -7.24 -13.39
C GLU A 449 15.38 -7.26 -14.43
N PRO A 450 14.57 -8.34 -14.53
CA PRO A 450 13.70 -8.56 -15.67
C PRO A 450 12.77 -7.39 -16.02
N MET A 451 12.07 -6.83 -15.02
CA MET A 451 11.09 -5.78 -15.26
C MET A 451 11.76 -4.45 -15.59
N LEU A 452 12.85 -4.10 -14.89
CA LEU A 452 13.65 -2.91 -15.20
C LEU A 452 14.29 -3.02 -16.59
N ALA A 453 14.87 -4.18 -16.93
CA ALA A 453 15.44 -4.43 -18.26
C ALA A 453 14.41 -4.26 -19.37
N ALA A 454 13.18 -4.74 -19.16
CA ALA A 454 12.07 -4.54 -20.11
C ALA A 454 11.72 -3.06 -20.29
N ALA A 455 11.65 -2.30 -19.20
CA ALA A 455 11.40 -0.84 -19.25
C ALA A 455 12.53 -0.12 -19.99
N LEU A 456 13.79 -0.38 -19.64
CA LEU A 456 14.96 0.22 -20.30
C LEU A 456 15.00 -0.09 -21.80
N SER A 457 14.67 -1.32 -22.18
CA SER A 457 14.58 -1.72 -23.60
C SER A 457 13.53 -0.92 -24.37
N GLN A 458 12.34 -0.72 -23.79
CA GLN A 458 11.28 0.06 -24.44
C GLN A 458 11.61 1.54 -24.54
N ILE A 459 12.32 2.09 -23.56
CA ILE A 459 12.76 3.51 -23.57
C ILE A 459 13.83 3.73 -24.63
N THR A 460 14.84 2.86 -24.68
CA THR A 460 16.04 3.06 -25.51
C THR A 460 15.91 2.47 -26.90
N GLY A 461 14.89 1.63 -27.16
CA GLY A 461 14.77 0.85 -28.40
C GLY A 461 15.83 -0.24 -28.58
N GLN A 462 16.69 -0.43 -27.57
CA GLN A 462 17.68 -1.51 -27.59
C GLN A 462 16.99 -2.81 -27.20
N LYS A 463 17.27 -3.89 -27.94
CA LYS A 463 16.73 -5.21 -27.55
C LYS A 463 17.29 -5.58 -26.19
N SER A 464 16.41 -5.79 -25.21
CA SER A 464 16.80 -6.47 -23.98
C SER A 464 17.35 -7.84 -24.36
N VAL A 465 18.41 -8.28 -23.70
CA VAL A 465 18.74 -9.70 -23.71
C VAL A 465 17.51 -10.40 -23.14
N SER A 466 16.71 -11.02 -24.01
CA SER A 466 15.48 -11.70 -23.60
C SER A 466 15.86 -12.78 -22.61
N VAL A 467 15.62 -12.55 -21.33
CA VAL A 467 15.56 -13.63 -20.36
C VAL A 467 14.23 -14.33 -20.62
N SER A 468 14.23 -15.16 -21.64
CA SER A 468 13.12 -16.06 -21.91
C SER A 468 13.00 -16.97 -20.70
N GLY A 469 11.99 -16.74 -19.88
CA GLY A 469 11.63 -17.61 -18.76
C GLY A 469 11.10 -18.95 -19.25
N THR A 470 11.98 -19.76 -19.84
CA THR A 470 11.70 -21.18 -19.93
C THR A 470 11.76 -21.73 -18.51
N ARG A 471 10.62 -22.19 -17.98
CA ARG A 471 10.59 -22.95 -16.72
C ARG A 471 11.68 -24.00 -16.79
N SER A 472 12.80 -23.74 -16.10
CA SER A 472 13.89 -24.68 -16.01
C SER A 472 13.38 -25.96 -15.32
N THR A 473 13.61 -27.10 -15.93
CA THR A 473 13.36 -28.42 -15.31
C THR A 473 14.52 -28.86 -14.41
N ALA A 474 15.60 -28.06 -14.33
CA ALA A 474 16.73 -28.35 -13.46
C ALA A 474 16.36 -28.25 -11.97
N PRO A 475 17.02 -29.02 -11.08
CA PRO A 475 16.91 -28.80 -9.62
C PRO A 475 17.15 -27.34 -9.30
N GLY A 476 16.32 -26.77 -8.40
CA GLY A 476 16.44 -25.35 -8.12
C GLY A 476 15.44 -24.85 -7.07
N VAL A 477 15.18 -23.57 -7.14
CA VAL A 477 14.32 -22.86 -6.20
C VAL A 477 13.13 -22.29 -6.96
N ARG A 478 11.95 -22.37 -6.35
CA ARG A 478 10.68 -21.84 -6.90
C ARG A 478 9.94 -21.06 -5.83
N PRO A 479 9.14 -20.05 -6.19
CA PRO A 479 8.22 -19.42 -5.25
C PRO A 479 7.32 -20.47 -4.59
N ALA A 480 7.14 -20.39 -3.26
CA ALA A 480 6.30 -21.29 -2.48
C ALA A 480 4.85 -20.81 -2.52
N THR A 481 4.17 -21.05 -3.64
CA THR A 481 2.76 -20.64 -3.83
C THR A 481 1.75 -21.53 -3.10
N ASP A 482 2.19 -22.65 -2.56
CA ASP A 482 1.44 -23.63 -1.77
C ASP A 482 1.36 -23.28 -0.27
N ILE A 483 2.17 -22.33 0.19
CA ILE A 483 2.15 -21.83 1.56
C ILE A 483 1.73 -20.37 1.55
N ALA A 484 0.59 -20.08 2.18
CA ALA A 484 0.15 -18.72 2.39
C ALA A 484 0.99 -18.07 3.50
N LEU A 485 1.78 -17.07 3.16
CA LEU A 485 2.42 -16.21 4.14
C LEU A 485 1.36 -15.25 4.71
N PRO A 486 1.37 -14.99 6.04
CA PRO A 486 0.44 -14.04 6.63
C PRO A 486 0.72 -12.63 6.09
N ASP A 487 -0.34 -11.87 5.83
CA ASP A 487 -0.22 -10.44 5.52
C ASP A 487 0.08 -9.69 6.82
N LEU A 488 1.35 -9.47 7.08
CA LEU A 488 1.85 -8.73 8.25
C LEU A 488 2.34 -7.33 7.87
N SER A 489 2.05 -6.89 6.64
CA SER A 489 2.42 -5.55 6.22
C SER A 489 1.62 -4.52 7.02
N ASN A 490 2.29 -3.77 7.87
CA ASN A 490 1.73 -2.65 8.63
C ASN A 490 1.65 -1.37 7.80
N ARG A 491 1.81 -1.47 6.48
CA ARG A 491 1.81 -0.32 5.58
C ARG A 491 0.39 0.16 5.35
N PRO A 492 0.18 1.48 5.25
CA PRO A 492 -1.09 1.99 4.75
C PRO A 492 -1.41 1.30 3.42
N SER A 493 -2.47 0.52 3.40
CA SER A 493 -2.93 -0.14 2.17
C SER A 493 -4.31 0.40 1.85
N GLY A 494 -4.47 0.89 0.64
CA GLY A 494 -5.73 1.43 0.21
C GLY A 494 -5.63 2.91 -0.16
N MET A 495 -6.70 3.45 -0.73
CA MET A 495 -6.88 4.90 -0.93
C MET A 495 -7.42 5.47 0.38
N ILE A 496 -6.61 6.27 1.08
CA ILE A 496 -6.94 6.81 2.40
C ILE A 496 -7.04 8.32 2.32
N VAL A 497 -8.19 8.85 2.73
CA VAL A 497 -8.44 10.29 2.92
C VAL A 497 -8.79 10.51 4.39
N PHE A 498 -8.16 11.48 5.02
CA PHE A 498 -8.54 11.90 6.36
C PHE A 498 -9.57 13.01 6.29
N LEU A 499 -10.68 12.81 6.98
CA LEU A 499 -11.69 13.84 7.13
C LEU A 499 -11.15 14.97 8.02
N PRO A 500 -11.41 16.25 7.67
CA PRO A 500 -11.14 17.34 8.59
C PRO A 500 -11.93 17.10 9.89
N ALA A 501 -11.33 17.43 11.03
CA ALA A 501 -12.05 17.40 12.29
C ALA A 501 -13.33 18.24 12.14
N SER A 502 -14.48 17.63 12.42
CA SER A 502 -15.76 18.34 12.41
C SER A 502 -15.62 19.57 13.31
N LYS A 503 -15.86 20.74 12.77
CA LYS A 503 -16.16 21.91 13.60
C LYS A 503 -17.51 21.61 14.23
N GLU A 504 -17.53 21.22 15.51
CA GLU A 504 -18.73 21.27 16.33
C GLU A 504 -19.23 22.71 16.44
#